data_3a08bc8ca562ad9fcc7903221243ded3
#
_entry.id   3a08bc8ca562ad9fcc7903221243ded3
#
_cell.length_a   1.000
_cell.length_b   1.000
_cell.length_c   1.000
_cell.angle_alpha   90.00
_cell.angle_beta   90.00
_cell.angle_gamma   90.00
#
_symmetry.space_group_name_H-M   'P 1'
#
loop_
_entity.id
_entity.type
_entity.pdbx_description
1 polymer ?
#
loop_
_entity_poly.entity_id
_entity_poly.type
_entity_poly.pdbx_seq_one_letter_code
_entity_poly.pdbx_strand_id
1 'polypeptide(L)'
;MLNSCKMKKHRLYKIFTTAILFLLIGLTVTSCRKMNEWEVDESYNRLFRPSEVLASVDGVTAKLTFKGKPGVNSYIVELSKDSLKFTEIVKSYNATVIKDGSGFSFAIPDLLEPNTQYSARIKGADSTGGKQESEWAMVAFKTKTEQIMYPVDIADLTTTTAKLKWKIPNQVSHIMIGSTRYDITAEEATLGEKVISNLTPATAYTATLYFNTSIRGTNGFTTISLLPTGPNVINVGPADDLATMIQSAANGTIFVLFQGSVYNSDNPVIIPSGISLSIHGEDGPNKPIVSFNGITLSAVTGTLKFENIDFTGYANGDPNQAKRNYIFNQGATNTTAEINFENCSIRNFVNSPMRVQSANVITIDKFIVNNCLVYDIGDNNSNGTYAFIHATGAANSRINNISIKNSTFYKIGYALIVHGTTPSQSVAIENCTFNNTTGNGRIFIDYNSQTIGSFSFNNNIFGKTLSPAVSAKGIRYAGTNLVVNNCFTTSDAAITGNAFTATGYSGLSTQLFADPDNGNFKIIDNAFTGKETAGDPRWR
;
A
#
# COMPACT_ATOMS: atom_id res chain seq x y z
N MET A 1 31.08 94.34 23.61
CA MET A 1 29.61 94.16 23.78
C MET A 1 28.96 93.06 22.88
N LEU A 2 29.73 92.14 22.36
CA LEU A 2 29.11 91.08 21.45
C LEU A 2 28.90 89.69 22.08
N ASN A 3 29.39 89.47 23.30
CA ASN A 3 29.23 88.11 23.92
C ASN A 3 28.01 87.92 24.83
N SER A 4 27.27 88.96 25.19
CA SER A 4 26.10 88.88 26.05
C SER A 4 24.83 88.57 25.30
N CYS A 5 24.74 88.82 24.00
CA CYS A 5 23.51 88.56 23.20
C CYS A 5 23.37 87.11 22.70
N LYS A 6 24.52 86.41 22.54
CA LYS A 6 24.46 84.98 22.10
C LYS A 6 24.04 84.02 23.21
N MET A 7 24.35 84.30 24.47
CA MET A 7 23.99 83.45 25.60
C MET A 7 22.50 83.54 25.96
N LYS A 8 21.83 84.66 25.75
CA LYS A 8 20.40 84.81 25.99
C LYS A 8 19.53 84.04 24.93
N LYS A 9 19.98 84.09 23.68
CA LYS A 9 19.25 83.30 22.60
C LYS A 9 19.33 81.79 22.80
N HIS A 10 20.47 81.26 23.26
CA HIS A 10 20.64 79.85 23.49
C HIS A 10 19.85 79.34 24.70
N ARG A 11 19.65 80.16 25.74
CA ARG A 11 18.80 79.76 26.90
C ARG A 11 17.32 79.82 26.55
N LEU A 12 16.86 80.78 25.77
CA LEU A 12 15.49 80.86 25.31
C LEU A 12 15.16 79.67 24.37
N TYR A 13 16.06 79.26 23.50
CA TYR A 13 15.86 78.15 22.61
C TYR A 13 15.78 76.82 23.36
N LYS A 14 16.59 76.58 24.39
CA LYS A 14 16.50 75.39 25.26
C LYS A 14 15.22 75.36 26.09
N ILE A 15 14.75 76.50 26.58
CA ILE A 15 13.51 76.59 27.33
C ILE A 15 12.32 76.31 26.39
N PHE A 16 12.32 76.79 25.17
CA PHE A 16 11.26 76.60 24.19
C PHE A 16 11.25 75.16 23.68
N THR A 17 12.41 74.52 23.43
CA THR A 17 12.49 73.10 23.02
C THR A 17 12.12 72.18 24.15
N THR A 18 12.43 72.46 25.42
CA THR A 18 12.03 71.70 26.59
C THR A 18 10.52 71.81 26.84
N ALA A 19 9.95 73.01 26.66
CA ALA A 19 8.51 73.24 26.79
C ALA A 19 7.68 72.51 25.69
N ILE A 20 8.16 72.47 24.43
CA ILE A 20 7.57 71.77 23.32
C ILE A 20 7.66 70.25 23.56
N LEU A 21 8.79 69.72 24.10
CA LEU A 21 8.98 68.36 24.42
C LEU A 21 8.02 67.87 25.56
N PHE A 22 7.81 68.70 26.60
CA PHE A 22 6.84 68.44 27.66
C PHE A 22 5.39 68.55 27.18
N LEU A 23 5.08 69.45 26.22
CA LEU A 23 3.76 69.52 25.60
C LEU A 23 3.45 68.32 24.71
N LEU A 24 4.46 67.81 23.96
CA LEU A 24 4.34 66.58 23.16
C LEU A 24 4.19 65.31 24.04
N ILE A 25 4.92 65.25 25.17
CA ILE A 25 4.77 64.12 26.13
C ILE A 25 3.42 64.20 26.85
N GLY A 26 2.90 65.39 27.16
CA GLY A 26 1.57 65.58 27.74
C GLY A 26 0.42 65.19 26.82
N LEU A 27 0.58 65.30 25.51
CA LEU A 27 -0.41 64.90 24.52
C LEU A 27 -0.47 63.37 24.27
N THR A 28 0.65 62.65 24.55
CA THR A 28 0.69 61.17 24.38
C THR A 28 0.11 60.43 25.58
N VAL A 29 0.02 61.01 26.78
CA VAL A 29 -0.53 60.36 27.98
C VAL A 29 -2.05 60.52 28.11
N THR A 30 -2.68 61.43 27.37
CA THR A 30 -4.15 61.56 27.41
C THR A 30 -4.86 60.71 26.37
N SER A 31 -4.14 60.08 25.41
CA SER A 31 -4.73 59.24 24.39
C SER A 31 -4.98 57.76 24.82
N CYS A 32 -4.46 57.35 25.97
CA CYS A 32 -4.57 55.95 26.39
C CYS A 32 -5.64 55.66 27.48
N ARG A 33 -6.46 56.62 27.85
CA ARG A 33 -7.44 56.38 28.94
C ARG A 33 -8.89 56.09 28.53
N LYS A 34 -9.13 55.88 27.23
CA LYS A 34 -10.52 55.59 26.78
C LYS A 34 -10.66 54.25 25.99
N MET A 35 -9.77 53.32 26.14
CA MET A 35 -9.86 52.07 25.36
C MET A 35 -10.33 50.83 26.16
N ASN A 36 -10.72 50.97 27.42
CA ASN A 36 -11.19 49.80 28.22
C ASN A 36 -12.49 49.99 29.00
N GLU A 37 -13.25 51.02 28.71
CA GLU A 37 -14.62 51.12 29.21
C GLU A 37 -15.59 50.79 28.07
N TRP A 38 -15.62 49.52 27.70
CA TRP A 38 -16.74 48.97 26.95
C TRP A 38 -17.85 48.80 27.96
N GLU A 39 -18.74 49.77 28.07
CA GLU A 39 -20.04 49.55 28.68
C GLU A 39 -20.73 48.47 27.81
N VAL A 40 -21.03 47.34 28.42
CA VAL A 40 -21.88 46.32 27.78
C VAL A 40 -23.22 47.00 27.57
N ASP A 41 -23.58 47.27 26.33
CA ASP A 41 -24.90 47.78 26.00
C ASP A 41 -25.93 46.70 26.40
N GLU A 42 -26.52 46.87 27.57
CA GLU A 42 -27.52 45.95 28.13
C GLU A 42 -28.80 45.85 27.26
N SER A 43 -28.98 46.78 26.33
CA SER A 43 -30.03 46.72 25.32
C SER A 43 -29.73 45.77 24.17
N TYR A 44 -28.51 45.27 24.06
CA TYR A 44 -28.12 44.32 23.02
C TYR A 44 -28.72 42.94 23.30
N ASN A 45 -29.90 42.70 22.74
CA ASN A 45 -30.70 41.52 22.99
C ASN A 45 -30.38 40.32 22.09
N ARG A 46 -29.12 40.22 21.60
CA ARG A 46 -28.69 39.11 20.76
C ARG A 46 -27.57 38.31 21.43
N LEU A 47 -27.61 36.98 21.33
CA LEU A 47 -26.56 36.09 21.81
C LEU A 47 -25.30 36.22 20.95
N PHE A 48 -24.13 36.04 21.58
CA PHE A 48 -22.87 35.98 20.85
C PHE A 48 -22.70 34.62 20.13
N ARG A 49 -22.20 34.70 18.91
CA ARG A 49 -21.95 33.49 18.12
C ARG A 49 -20.85 32.61 18.73
N PRO A 50 -20.96 31.27 18.60
CA PRO A 50 -19.86 30.36 18.94
C PRO A 50 -18.58 30.71 18.19
N SER A 51 -17.43 30.40 18.78
CA SER A 51 -16.12 30.66 18.16
C SER A 51 -15.29 29.38 18.09
N GLU A 52 -14.22 29.39 17.28
CA GLU A 52 -13.30 28.26 17.12
C GLU A 52 -14.04 26.96 16.75
N VAL A 53 -14.92 27.04 15.77
CA VAL A 53 -15.68 25.86 15.30
C VAL A 53 -14.76 25.02 14.43
N LEU A 54 -14.53 23.78 14.87
CA LEU A 54 -13.72 22.77 14.17
C LEU A 54 -14.57 21.52 13.94
N ALA A 55 -14.27 20.78 12.90
CA ALA A 55 -14.86 19.48 12.63
C ALA A 55 -13.78 18.39 12.66
N SER A 56 -14.02 17.33 13.42
CA SER A 56 -13.25 16.11 13.43
C SER A 56 -14.05 15.00 12.76
N VAL A 57 -13.44 14.31 11.79
CA VAL A 57 -14.13 13.29 10.97
C VAL A 57 -13.45 11.93 11.17
N ASP A 58 -14.29 10.93 11.48
CA ASP A 58 -13.91 9.53 11.52
C ASP A 58 -14.83 8.70 10.62
N GLY A 59 -14.30 8.25 9.47
CA GLY A 59 -15.11 7.59 8.44
C GLY A 59 -16.25 8.48 7.95
N VAL A 60 -17.46 8.04 8.19
CA VAL A 60 -18.72 8.73 7.86
C VAL A 60 -19.39 9.41 9.06
N THR A 61 -18.70 9.50 10.19
CA THR A 61 -19.15 10.25 11.36
C THR A 61 -18.38 11.54 11.51
N ALA A 62 -19.01 12.57 12.07
CA ALA A 62 -18.35 13.84 12.33
C ALA A 62 -18.75 14.39 13.70
N LYS A 63 -17.78 15.04 14.36
CA LYS A 63 -17.94 15.72 15.64
C LYS A 63 -17.51 17.18 15.47
N LEU A 64 -18.37 18.10 15.85
CA LEU A 64 -18.03 19.52 15.91
C LEU A 64 -17.52 19.85 17.31
N THR A 65 -16.46 20.66 17.40
CA THR A 65 -15.99 21.26 18.66
C THR A 65 -15.98 22.77 18.52
N PHE A 66 -16.31 23.48 19.58
CA PHE A 66 -16.39 24.93 19.55
C PHE A 66 -16.31 25.53 20.96
N LYS A 67 -15.99 26.82 21.04
CA LYS A 67 -16.11 27.58 22.28
C LYS A 67 -17.49 28.24 22.36
N GLY A 68 -18.23 27.90 23.42
CA GLY A 68 -19.47 28.54 23.78
C GLY A 68 -19.27 29.97 24.33
N LYS A 69 -20.35 30.72 24.42
CA LYS A 69 -20.34 32.08 24.93
C LYS A 69 -21.31 32.21 26.12
N PRO A 70 -21.07 33.17 27.06
CA PRO A 70 -21.96 33.39 28.17
C PRO A 70 -23.39 33.67 27.72
N GLY A 71 -24.37 33.13 28.45
CA GLY A 71 -25.77 33.32 28.18
C GLY A 71 -26.41 32.45 27.10
N VAL A 72 -25.62 31.58 26.42
CA VAL A 72 -26.11 30.57 25.47
C VAL A 72 -26.43 29.28 26.22
N ASN A 73 -27.69 28.82 26.15
CA ASN A 73 -28.15 27.60 26.82
C ASN A 73 -28.59 26.50 25.85
N SER A 74 -28.67 26.78 24.56
CA SER A 74 -28.94 25.79 23.50
C SER A 74 -28.24 26.16 22.22
N TYR A 75 -28.11 25.20 21.32
CA TYR A 75 -27.43 25.37 20.02
C TYR A 75 -28.25 24.73 18.91
N ILE A 76 -28.26 25.38 17.73
CA ILE A 76 -28.80 24.83 16.49
C ILE A 76 -27.64 24.56 15.53
N VAL A 77 -27.59 23.36 14.98
CA VAL A 77 -26.60 22.95 14.00
C VAL A 77 -27.30 22.59 12.69
N GLU A 78 -26.79 23.10 11.59
CA GLU A 78 -27.29 22.78 10.25
C GLU A 78 -26.15 22.26 9.37
N LEU A 79 -26.49 21.29 8.52
CA LEU A 79 -25.58 20.71 7.51
C LEU A 79 -26.03 21.10 6.11
N SER A 80 -25.05 21.33 5.26
CA SER A 80 -25.21 21.53 3.81
C SER A 80 -24.10 20.84 3.04
N LYS A 81 -24.31 20.61 1.73
CA LYS A 81 -23.29 20.09 0.79
C LYS A 81 -22.79 21.17 -0.18
N ASP A 82 -23.17 22.42 0.00
CA ASP A 82 -22.98 23.52 -0.95
C ASP A 82 -21.80 24.46 -0.65
N SER A 83 -20.76 23.95 0.00
CA SER A 83 -19.50 24.67 0.28
C SER A 83 -19.70 26.02 1.00
N LEU A 84 -20.29 25.99 2.19
CA LEU A 84 -20.53 27.13 3.10
C LEU A 84 -21.58 28.14 2.60
N LYS A 85 -22.33 27.87 1.56
CA LYS A 85 -23.40 28.76 1.08
C LYS A 85 -24.71 28.61 1.88
N PHE A 86 -25.01 27.38 2.32
CA PHE A 86 -26.22 27.03 3.05
C PHE A 86 -27.51 27.46 2.33
N THR A 87 -27.52 27.37 1.02
CA THR A 87 -28.71 27.59 0.18
C THR A 87 -29.69 26.42 0.26
N GLU A 88 -29.11 25.21 0.48
CA GLU A 88 -29.85 23.99 0.66
C GLU A 88 -29.37 23.30 1.95
N ILE A 89 -30.33 23.13 2.90
CA ILE A 89 -30.06 22.49 4.18
C ILE A 89 -30.37 21.00 4.08
N VAL A 90 -29.35 20.17 4.25
CA VAL A 90 -29.49 18.71 4.25
C VAL A 90 -30.16 18.25 5.55
N LYS A 91 -29.76 18.82 6.69
CA LYS A 91 -30.26 18.45 8.02
C LYS A 91 -30.09 19.59 9.01
N SER A 92 -31.03 19.68 9.95
CA SER A 92 -30.98 20.62 11.08
C SER A 92 -31.19 19.88 12.41
N TYR A 93 -30.41 20.26 13.43
CA TYR A 93 -30.43 19.65 14.76
C TYR A 93 -30.56 20.69 15.86
N ASN A 94 -31.38 20.39 16.85
CA ASN A 94 -31.29 21.03 18.18
C ASN A 94 -30.18 20.28 18.92
N ALA A 95 -29.00 20.88 19.01
CA ALA A 95 -27.79 20.17 19.41
C ALA A 95 -27.72 19.96 20.92
N THR A 96 -27.69 18.70 21.34
CA THR A 96 -27.30 18.31 22.70
C THR A 96 -25.75 18.34 22.74
N VAL A 97 -25.22 19.36 23.41
CA VAL A 97 -23.77 19.56 23.49
C VAL A 97 -23.18 18.98 24.76
N ILE A 98 -21.97 18.44 24.64
CA ILE A 98 -21.19 17.90 25.76
C ILE A 98 -20.04 18.85 26.04
N LYS A 99 -19.81 19.19 27.32
CA LYS A 99 -18.65 19.98 27.72
C LYS A 99 -17.35 19.19 27.40
N ASP A 100 -16.45 19.80 26.64
CA ASP A 100 -15.20 19.20 26.15
C ASP A 100 -14.05 20.17 26.46
N GLY A 101 -13.35 19.91 27.56
CA GLY A 101 -12.32 20.81 28.07
C GLY A 101 -12.86 22.21 28.40
N SER A 102 -12.31 23.24 27.75
CA SER A 102 -12.75 24.64 27.86
C SER A 102 -13.88 25.00 26.86
N GLY A 103 -14.37 24.05 26.06
CA GLY A 103 -15.38 24.23 25.04
C GLY A 103 -16.52 23.23 25.12
N PHE A 104 -17.19 23.06 24.01
CA PHE A 104 -18.31 22.13 23.82
C PHE A 104 -18.07 21.28 22.57
N SER A 105 -18.68 20.10 22.56
CA SER A 105 -18.72 19.24 21.38
C SER A 105 -20.14 18.78 21.06
N PHE A 106 -20.39 18.54 19.79
CA PHE A 106 -21.61 17.97 19.25
C PHE A 106 -21.25 16.87 18.25
N ALA A 107 -21.58 15.62 18.56
CA ALA A 107 -21.47 14.54 17.60
C ALA A 107 -22.71 14.55 16.69
N ILE A 108 -22.49 14.58 15.37
CA ILE A 108 -23.59 14.50 14.40
C ILE A 108 -24.19 13.09 14.52
N PRO A 109 -25.49 12.94 14.85
CA PRO A 109 -26.04 11.62 15.15
C PRO A 109 -26.26 10.73 13.94
N ASP A 110 -26.37 11.32 12.74
CA ASP A 110 -26.60 10.58 11.50
C ASP A 110 -25.27 10.13 10.88
N LEU A 111 -25.28 8.97 10.20
CA LEU A 111 -24.21 8.58 9.30
C LEU A 111 -24.26 9.46 8.05
N LEU A 112 -23.14 10.07 7.73
CA LEU A 112 -22.97 10.92 6.56
C LEU A 112 -22.59 10.08 5.33
N GLU A 113 -22.78 10.63 4.14
CA GLU A 113 -22.31 9.97 2.93
C GLU A 113 -20.77 9.94 2.89
N PRO A 114 -20.15 8.83 2.48
CA PRO A 114 -18.70 8.72 2.41
C PRO A 114 -18.12 9.61 1.30
N ASN A 115 -16.83 10.00 1.47
CA ASN A 115 -16.07 10.83 0.53
C ASN A 115 -16.78 12.11 0.08
N THR A 116 -17.67 12.66 0.91
CA THR A 116 -18.56 13.77 0.57
C THR A 116 -18.13 15.03 1.31
N GLN A 117 -18.12 16.17 0.58
CA GLN A 117 -17.88 17.49 1.16
C GLN A 117 -19.15 17.97 1.88
N TYR A 118 -19.00 18.31 3.14
CA TYR A 118 -20.04 18.92 3.97
C TYR A 118 -19.60 20.28 4.49
N SER A 119 -20.58 21.09 4.79
CA SER A 119 -20.46 22.30 5.58
C SER A 119 -21.39 22.20 6.77
N ALA A 120 -20.93 22.59 7.94
CA ALA A 120 -21.75 22.74 9.13
C ALA A 120 -21.76 24.19 9.56
N ARG A 121 -22.92 24.69 10.03
CA ARG A 121 -23.04 25.95 10.72
C ARG A 121 -23.73 25.76 12.07
N ILE A 122 -23.29 26.54 13.05
CA ILE A 122 -23.78 26.48 14.41
C ILE A 122 -24.12 27.88 14.91
N LYS A 123 -25.26 28.04 15.57
CA LYS A 123 -25.63 29.26 16.29
C LYS A 123 -26.08 28.94 17.70
N GLY A 124 -25.92 29.90 18.60
CA GLY A 124 -26.51 29.87 19.94
C GLY A 124 -27.95 30.30 19.90
N ALA A 125 -28.78 29.60 20.67
CA ALA A 125 -30.20 29.93 20.87
C ALA A 125 -30.47 30.04 22.37
N ASP A 126 -31.52 30.79 22.71
CA ASP A 126 -32.05 30.88 24.06
C ASP A 126 -33.36 30.09 24.13
N SER A 127 -33.36 28.94 24.79
CA SER A 127 -34.52 28.08 24.96
C SER A 127 -35.63 28.74 25.81
N THR A 128 -35.30 29.81 26.55
CA THR A 128 -36.26 30.59 27.35
C THR A 128 -36.91 31.72 26.56
N GLY A 129 -36.43 32.04 25.36
CA GLY A 129 -36.95 33.06 24.48
C GLY A 129 -36.68 34.51 24.89
N GLY A 130 -35.78 34.71 25.89
CA GLY A 130 -35.42 36.03 26.39
C GLY A 130 -34.48 36.83 25.49
N LYS A 131 -33.70 36.14 24.64
CA LYS A 131 -32.70 36.75 23.76
C LYS A 131 -32.83 36.26 22.33
N GLN A 132 -32.46 37.13 21.37
CA GLN A 132 -32.36 36.74 19.96
C GLN A 132 -31.19 35.77 19.73
N GLU A 133 -31.37 34.85 18.80
CA GLU A 133 -30.34 33.89 18.40
C GLU A 133 -29.06 34.59 17.90
N SER A 134 -27.94 33.94 18.08
CA SER A 134 -26.64 34.44 17.59
C SER A 134 -26.53 34.39 16.06
N GLU A 135 -25.54 35.06 15.52
CA GLU A 135 -25.07 34.80 14.16
C GLU A 135 -24.47 33.39 14.03
N TRP A 136 -24.42 32.87 12.81
CA TRP A 136 -23.86 31.58 12.48
C TRP A 136 -22.33 31.59 12.51
N ALA A 137 -21.74 30.58 13.09
CA ALA A 137 -20.36 30.19 12.87
C ALA A 137 -20.32 28.93 11.98
N MET A 138 -19.32 28.83 11.09
CA MET A 138 -19.33 27.84 10.02
C MET A 138 -18.00 27.08 9.96
N VAL A 139 -18.05 25.83 9.50
CA VAL A 139 -16.89 25.01 9.21
C VAL A 139 -17.19 24.09 8.02
N ALA A 140 -16.20 23.86 7.16
CA ALA A 140 -16.28 22.87 6.09
C ALA A 140 -15.45 21.64 6.47
N PHE A 141 -15.92 20.45 6.09
CA PHE A 141 -15.19 19.20 6.30
C PHE A 141 -15.57 18.19 5.21
N LYS A 142 -14.73 17.18 5.03
CA LYS A 142 -14.99 16.10 4.10
C LYS A 142 -14.98 14.77 4.84
N THR A 143 -16.02 13.96 4.64
CA THR A 143 -16.07 12.59 5.16
C THR A 143 -15.04 11.70 4.47
N LYS A 144 -14.56 10.69 5.17
CA LYS A 144 -13.65 9.69 4.63
C LYS A 144 -14.43 8.57 3.95
N THR A 145 -13.71 7.72 3.18
CA THR A 145 -14.25 6.42 2.76
C THR A 145 -14.40 5.53 3.98
N GLU A 146 -15.54 4.85 4.09
CA GLU A 146 -15.74 3.86 5.13
C GLU A 146 -15.30 2.48 4.64
N GLN A 147 -14.73 1.67 5.52
CA GLN A 147 -14.33 0.30 5.22
C GLN A 147 -14.65 -0.61 6.41
N ILE A 148 -15.84 -1.17 6.41
CA ILE A 148 -16.26 -2.17 7.40
C ILE A 148 -16.19 -3.60 6.88
N MET A 149 -15.98 -3.82 5.56
CA MET A 149 -15.77 -5.15 5.02
C MET A 149 -14.39 -5.67 5.42
N TYR A 150 -14.34 -6.92 5.84
CA TYR A 150 -13.07 -7.63 6.01
C TYR A 150 -12.51 -8.04 4.65
N PRO A 151 -11.17 -8.12 4.50
CA PRO A 151 -10.57 -8.78 3.34
C PRO A 151 -11.15 -10.17 3.15
N VAL A 152 -11.30 -10.60 1.90
CA VAL A 152 -11.84 -11.93 1.59
C VAL A 152 -10.70 -12.94 1.73
N ASP A 153 -10.87 -13.90 2.65
CA ASP A 153 -9.92 -14.99 2.83
C ASP A 153 -10.11 -16.06 1.74
N ILE A 154 -9.03 -16.70 1.30
CA ILE A 154 -9.09 -17.78 0.33
C ILE A 154 -9.95 -18.96 0.83
N ALA A 155 -10.00 -19.19 2.13
CA ALA A 155 -10.87 -20.20 2.75
C ALA A 155 -12.37 -19.90 2.60
N ASP A 156 -12.72 -18.64 2.32
CA ASP A 156 -14.09 -18.19 2.07
C ASP A 156 -14.47 -18.20 0.57
N LEU A 157 -13.58 -18.68 -0.29
CA LEU A 157 -13.76 -18.73 -1.74
C LEU A 157 -13.94 -20.18 -2.24
N THR A 158 -14.72 -20.32 -3.30
CA THR A 158 -14.76 -21.53 -4.13
C THR A 158 -14.62 -21.13 -5.61
N THR A 159 -14.74 -22.08 -6.50
CA THR A 159 -14.74 -21.80 -7.95
C THR A 159 -15.92 -20.91 -8.38
N THR A 160 -17.04 -20.95 -7.64
CA THR A 160 -18.28 -20.28 -8.02
C THR A 160 -18.95 -19.49 -6.89
N THR A 161 -18.35 -19.45 -5.71
CA THR A 161 -18.90 -18.73 -4.56
C THR A 161 -17.83 -17.91 -3.83
N ALA A 162 -18.28 -16.86 -3.13
CA ALA A 162 -17.46 -16.08 -2.20
C ALA A 162 -18.28 -15.76 -0.94
N LYS A 163 -17.73 -16.02 0.24
CA LYS A 163 -18.29 -15.59 1.51
C LYS A 163 -17.69 -14.23 1.87
N LEU A 164 -18.50 -13.20 1.87
CA LEU A 164 -18.12 -11.82 2.19
C LEU A 164 -18.51 -11.52 3.64
N LYS A 165 -17.59 -10.91 4.38
CA LYS A 165 -17.74 -10.65 5.82
C LYS A 165 -17.57 -9.17 6.12
N TRP A 166 -18.23 -8.67 7.18
CA TRP A 166 -18.12 -7.29 7.64
C TRP A 166 -18.22 -7.17 9.16
N LYS A 167 -17.77 -6.02 9.65
CA LYS A 167 -17.75 -5.71 11.09
C LYS A 167 -19.16 -5.52 11.62
N ILE A 168 -19.52 -6.21 12.69
CA ILE A 168 -20.77 -6.07 13.42
C ILE A 168 -20.54 -5.35 14.77
N PRO A 169 -21.54 -4.68 15.38
CA PRO A 169 -22.84 -4.37 14.79
C PRO A 169 -22.74 -3.17 13.82
N ASN A 170 -23.22 -3.32 12.60
CA ASN A 170 -23.30 -2.23 11.63
C ASN A 170 -24.55 -2.40 10.77
N GLN A 171 -25.17 -1.29 10.37
CA GLN A 171 -26.30 -1.31 9.45
C GLN A 171 -25.81 -1.56 8.03
N VAL A 172 -26.35 -2.56 7.39
CA VAL A 172 -26.06 -2.93 6.00
C VAL A 172 -27.35 -3.31 5.28
N SER A 173 -27.41 -3.17 3.96
CA SER A 173 -28.62 -3.46 3.19
C SER A 173 -28.38 -4.38 2.01
N HIS A 174 -27.28 -4.21 1.27
CA HIS A 174 -26.97 -5.03 0.10
C HIS A 174 -25.51 -4.95 -0.29
N ILE A 175 -25.08 -5.88 -1.14
CA ILE A 175 -23.77 -5.88 -1.78
C ILE A 175 -23.97 -5.75 -3.29
N MET A 176 -23.14 -4.93 -3.94
CA MET A 176 -23.05 -4.83 -5.40
C MET A 176 -21.78 -5.54 -5.88
N ILE A 177 -21.90 -6.36 -6.92
CA ILE A 177 -20.78 -6.91 -7.67
C ILE A 177 -21.02 -6.58 -9.15
N GLY A 178 -20.23 -5.67 -9.71
CA GLY A 178 -20.56 -5.04 -10.98
C GLY A 178 -21.94 -4.39 -10.96
N SER A 179 -22.84 -4.80 -11.84
CA SER A 179 -24.24 -4.33 -11.88
C SER A 179 -25.21 -5.22 -11.08
N THR A 180 -24.76 -6.34 -10.54
CA THR A 180 -25.62 -7.29 -9.83
C THR A 180 -25.76 -6.92 -8.35
N ARG A 181 -27.01 -6.84 -7.88
CA ARG A 181 -27.34 -6.55 -6.49
C ARG A 181 -27.68 -7.84 -5.72
N TYR A 182 -27.13 -7.96 -4.53
CA TYR A 182 -27.37 -9.06 -3.57
C TYR A 182 -27.89 -8.47 -2.26
N ASP A 183 -29.21 -8.56 -2.01
CA ASP A 183 -29.81 -8.03 -0.79
C ASP A 183 -29.37 -8.85 0.42
N ILE A 184 -29.14 -8.18 1.54
CA ILE A 184 -28.71 -8.77 2.81
C ILE A 184 -29.97 -8.98 3.67
N THR A 185 -30.17 -10.20 4.14
CA THR A 185 -31.27 -10.53 5.06
C THR A 185 -30.95 -10.06 6.49
N ALA A 186 -31.95 -9.99 7.35
CA ALA A 186 -31.77 -9.62 8.76
C ALA A 186 -30.85 -10.60 9.51
N GLU A 187 -30.91 -11.88 9.13
CA GLU A 187 -30.06 -12.94 9.69
C GLU A 187 -28.60 -12.73 9.26
N GLU A 188 -28.34 -12.54 7.96
CA GLU A 188 -27.01 -12.25 7.41
C GLU A 188 -26.40 -10.97 8.01
N ALA A 189 -27.23 -9.93 8.20
CA ALA A 189 -26.80 -8.69 8.84
C ALA A 189 -26.36 -8.90 10.30
N THR A 190 -27.02 -9.80 11.02
CA THR A 190 -26.68 -10.15 12.40
C THR A 190 -25.43 -11.01 12.47
N LEU A 191 -25.27 -11.97 11.54
CA LEU A 191 -24.08 -12.81 11.43
C LEU A 191 -22.86 -12.03 10.92
N GLY A 192 -23.06 -10.97 10.17
CA GLY A 192 -21.99 -10.17 9.57
C GLY A 192 -21.35 -10.84 8.36
N GLU A 193 -22.06 -11.75 7.68
CA GLU A 193 -21.57 -12.45 6.50
C GLU A 193 -22.67 -12.78 5.49
N LYS A 194 -22.27 -12.90 4.22
CA LYS A 194 -23.13 -13.34 3.12
C LYS A 194 -22.34 -14.16 2.10
N VAL A 195 -22.94 -15.26 1.65
CA VAL A 195 -22.40 -16.07 0.54
C VAL A 195 -23.00 -15.55 -0.77
N ILE A 196 -22.11 -15.18 -1.68
CA ILE A 196 -22.43 -14.84 -3.06
C ILE A 196 -22.20 -16.08 -3.92
N SER A 197 -23.15 -16.43 -4.77
CA SER A 197 -23.11 -17.63 -5.63
C SER A 197 -23.19 -17.27 -7.11
N ASN A 198 -23.01 -18.27 -7.96
CA ASN A 198 -23.05 -18.16 -9.43
C ASN A 198 -21.96 -17.23 -10.01
N LEU A 199 -20.81 -17.23 -9.37
CA LEU A 199 -19.63 -16.56 -9.87
C LEU A 199 -18.92 -17.42 -10.92
N THR A 200 -18.13 -16.79 -11.78
CA THR A 200 -17.29 -17.50 -12.77
C THR A 200 -15.95 -17.86 -12.13
N PRO A 201 -15.43 -19.08 -12.36
CA PRO A 201 -14.10 -19.47 -11.87
C PRO A 201 -12.98 -18.56 -12.36
N ALA A 202 -11.88 -18.47 -11.60
CA ALA A 202 -10.66 -17.72 -11.92
C ALA A 202 -10.92 -16.26 -12.33
N THR A 203 -11.99 -15.65 -11.79
CA THR A 203 -12.45 -14.32 -12.19
C THR A 203 -12.31 -13.34 -11.04
N ALA A 204 -11.70 -12.18 -11.33
CA ALA A 204 -11.57 -11.09 -10.37
C ALA A 204 -12.89 -10.32 -10.26
N TYR A 205 -13.31 -10.06 -9.04
CA TYR A 205 -14.52 -9.33 -8.68
C TYR A 205 -14.19 -8.22 -7.70
N THR A 206 -15.01 -7.17 -7.75
CA THR A 206 -15.04 -6.13 -6.72
C THR A 206 -16.42 -6.11 -6.10
N ALA A 207 -16.49 -6.35 -4.78
CA ALA A 207 -17.72 -6.28 -4.02
C ALA A 207 -17.78 -4.95 -3.26
N THR A 208 -18.90 -4.24 -3.34
CA THR A 208 -19.15 -3.01 -2.61
C THR A 208 -20.37 -3.18 -1.71
N LEU A 209 -20.16 -3.02 -0.40
CA LEU A 209 -21.18 -3.14 0.64
C LEU A 209 -21.89 -1.80 0.83
N TYR A 210 -23.22 -1.82 0.92
CA TYR A 210 -24.04 -0.65 1.08
C TYR A 210 -24.95 -0.70 2.31
N PHE A 211 -25.26 0.47 2.85
CA PHE A 211 -26.46 0.74 3.61
C PHE A 211 -27.28 1.80 2.88
N ASN A 212 -28.42 1.42 2.33
CA ASN A 212 -29.21 2.23 1.39
C ASN A 212 -28.34 2.70 0.21
N THR A 213 -28.05 4.00 0.12
CA THR A 213 -27.20 4.60 -0.92
C THR A 213 -25.74 4.81 -0.46
N SER A 214 -25.44 4.60 0.82
CA SER A 214 -24.13 4.88 1.39
C SER A 214 -23.20 3.67 1.28
N ILE A 215 -22.00 3.86 0.73
CA ILE A 215 -20.95 2.82 0.66
C ILE A 215 -20.37 2.60 2.06
N ARG A 216 -20.36 1.34 2.50
CA ARG A 216 -19.85 0.90 3.80
C ARG A 216 -18.52 0.16 3.71
N GLY A 217 -18.07 -0.17 2.52
CA GLY A 217 -16.81 -0.83 2.26
C GLY A 217 -16.74 -1.43 0.87
N THR A 218 -15.50 -1.64 0.38
CA THR A 218 -15.25 -2.25 -0.92
C THR A 218 -14.05 -3.16 -0.81
N ASN A 219 -14.15 -4.39 -1.33
CA ASN A 219 -13.04 -5.34 -1.40
C ASN A 219 -13.02 -6.07 -2.74
N GLY A 220 -11.79 -6.29 -3.24
CA GLY A 220 -11.55 -7.17 -4.38
C GLY A 220 -11.30 -8.61 -3.92
N PHE A 221 -11.68 -9.57 -4.77
CA PHE A 221 -11.33 -10.98 -4.62
C PHE A 221 -11.31 -11.67 -5.98
N THR A 222 -10.65 -12.81 -6.07
CA THR A 222 -10.66 -13.66 -7.28
C THR A 222 -11.15 -15.04 -6.88
N THR A 223 -12.16 -15.55 -7.59
CA THR A 223 -12.66 -16.92 -7.38
C THR A 223 -11.58 -17.95 -7.70
N ILE A 224 -11.66 -19.10 -7.05
CA ILE A 224 -10.75 -20.23 -7.25
C ILE A 224 -10.79 -20.70 -8.72
N SER A 225 -9.63 -21.07 -9.25
CA SER A 225 -9.51 -21.65 -10.59
C SER A 225 -10.07 -23.06 -10.64
N LEU A 226 -10.60 -23.47 -11.79
CA LEU A 226 -10.85 -24.87 -12.02
C LEU A 226 -9.51 -25.60 -12.13
N LEU A 227 -9.41 -26.73 -11.46
CA LEU A 227 -8.26 -27.60 -11.63
C LEU A 227 -8.16 -28.10 -13.08
N PRO A 228 -6.96 -28.20 -13.63
CA PRO A 228 -6.77 -28.82 -14.94
C PRO A 228 -7.40 -30.21 -14.99
N THR A 229 -7.97 -30.56 -16.11
CA THR A 229 -8.52 -31.88 -16.40
C THR A 229 -8.10 -32.34 -17.78
N GLY A 230 -8.06 -33.63 -18.04
CA GLY A 230 -7.74 -34.19 -19.35
C GLY A 230 -6.73 -35.32 -19.31
N PRO A 231 -6.39 -35.90 -20.48
CA PRO A 231 -5.56 -37.12 -20.55
C PRO A 231 -4.09 -36.89 -20.10
N ASN A 232 -3.61 -35.66 -20.14
CA ASN A 232 -2.24 -35.32 -19.73
C ASN A 232 -2.16 -34.83 -18.28
N VAL A 233 -3.26 -34.87 -17.54
CA VAL A 233 -3.33 -34.41 -16.15
C VAL A 233 -3.11 -35.58 -15.22
N ILE A 234 -2.19 -35.43 -14.29
CA ILE A 234 -1.83 -36.42 -13.29
C ILE A 234 -2.00 -35.77 -11.91
N ASN A 235 -2.95 -36.32 -11.13
CA ASN A 235 -3.09 -35.92 -9.72
C ASN A 235 -2.02 -36.64 -8.90
N VAL A 236 -1.24 -35.87 -8.15
CA VAL A 236 -0.10 -36.37 -7.37
C VAL A 236 -0.47 -36.33 -5.89
N GLY A 237 -0.66 -37.52 -5.31
CA GLY A 237 -1.00 -37.67 -3.89
C GLY A 237 0.20 -37.32 -2.97
N PRO A 238 -0.07 -37.15 -1.66
CA PRO A 238 1.01 -36.83 -0.70
C PRO A 238 2.08 -37.89 -0.54
N ALA A 239 1.77 -39.16 -0.91
CA ALA A 239 2.69 -40.28 -0.84
C ALA A 239 3.42 -40.55 -2.16
N ASP A 240 3.08 -39.84 -3.23
CA ASP A 240 3.68 -40.08 -4.55
C ASP A 240 5.03 -39.35 -4.66
N ASP A 241 5.96 -39.96 -5.39
CA ASP A 241 7.27 -39.37 -5.68
C ASP A 241 7.18 -38.46 -6.91
N LEU A 242 6.79 -37.20 -6.67
CA LEU A 242 6.72 -36.19 -7.73
C LEU A 242 8.03 -36.03 -8.51
N ALA A 243 9.18 -36.17 -7.85
CA ALA A 243 10.49 -36.02 -8.50
C ALA A 243 10.70 -37.10 -9.57
N THR A 244 10.42 -38.37 -9.25
CA THR A 244 10.48 -39.49 -10.19
C THR A 244 9.44 -39.35 -11.30
N MET A 245 8.23 -38.91 -10.96
CA MET A 245 7.19 -38.65 -11.96
C MET A 245 7.57 -37.58 -12.97
N ILE A 246 8.19 -36.49 -12.51
CA ILE A 246 8.68 -35.42 -13.40
C ILE A 246 9.76 -35.97 -14.34
N GLN A 247 10.69 -36.77 -13.84
CA GLN A 247 11.81 -37.32 -14.64
C GLN A 247 11.34 -38.29 -15.74
N SER A 248 10.14 -38.84 -15.61
CA SER A 248 9.50 -39.73 -16.60
C SER A 248 8.35 -39.05 -17.38
N ALA A 249 8.16 -37.74 -17.21
CA ALA A 249 7.03 -37.03 -17.79
C ALA A 249 7.08 -36.97 -19.32
N ALA A 250 5.94 -37.12 -19.96
CA ALA A 250 5.75 -36.86 -21.38
C ALA A 250 5.60 -35.34 -21.63
N ASN A 251 5.79 -34.94 -22.87
CA ASN A 251 5.56 -33.55 -23.25
C ASN A 251 4.11 -33.13 -23.03
N GLY A 252 3.91 -31.99 -22.37
CA GLY A 252 2.58 -31.43 -22.05
C GLY A 252 1.93 -32.03 -20.79
N THR A 253 2.67 -32.79 -19.98
CA THR A 253 2.15 -33.30 -18.70
C THR A 253 1.84 -32.13 -17.74
N ILE A 254 0.70 -32.23 -17.06
CA ILE A 254 0.27 -31.33 -16.01
C ILE A 254 0.12 -32.12 -14.70
N PHE A 255 0.97 -31.84 -13.73
CA PHE A 255 0.87 -32.39 -12.39
C PHE A 255 -0.02 -31.50 -11.53
N VAL A 256 -1.01 -32.08 -10.86
CA VAL A 256 -1.87 -31.39 -9.89
C VAL A 256 -1.51 -31.89 -8.49
N LEU A 257 -1.04 -30.98 -7.65
CA LEU A 257 -0.57 -31.24 -6.30
C LEU A 257 -1.66 -30.93 -5.28
N PHE A 258 -1.88 -31.80 -4.31
CA PHE A 258 -2.89 -31.59 -3.26
C PHE A 258 -2.45 -30.49 -2.26
N GLN A 259 -3.37 -29.61 -1.92
CA GLN A 259 -3.13 -28.55 -0.94
C GLN A 259 -2.61 -29.11 0.40
N GLY A 260 -1.74 -28.34 1.05
CA GLY A 260 -1.16 -28.71 2.35
C GLY A 260 -0.17 -29.87 2.32
N SER A 261 0.06 -30.51 1.16
CA SER A 261 1.01 -31.60 1.01
C SER A 261 2.43 -31.10 0.79
N VAL A 262 3.42 -31.92 1.15
CA VAL A 262 4.84 -31.63 0.97
C VAL A 262 5.45 -32.62 -0.02
N TYR A 263 6.06 -32.11 -1.07
CA TYR A 263 6.78 -32.86 -2.11
C TYR A 263 8.26 -32.54 -2.02
N ASN A 264 9.04 -33.48 -1.53
CA ASN A 264 10.47 -33.31 -1.29
C ASN A 264 11.31 -34.16 -2.24
N SER A 265 12.50 -33.66 -2.58
CA SER A 265 13.56 -34.47 -3.21
C SER A 265 14.93 -34.03 -2.71
N ASP A 266 15.71 -34.95 -2.17
CA ASP A 266 17.07 -34.69 -1.72
C ASP A 266 18.07 -34.70 -2.87
N ASN A 267 17.67 -35.19 -4.04
CA ASN A 267 18.45 -35.12 -5.27
C ASN A 267 17.87 -34.06 -6.21
N PRO A 268 18.70 -33.51 -7.11
CA PRO A 268 18.21 -32.63 -8.17
C PRO A 268 17.18 -33.35 -9.07
N VAL A 269 16.07 -32.68 -9.37
CA VAL A 269 15.04 -33.18 -10.28
C VAL A 269 15.39 -32.80 -11.70
N ILE A 270 15.58 -33.78 -12.57
CA ILE A 270 15.99 -33.55 -13.96
C ILE A 270 14.75 -33.45 -14.84
N ILE A 271 14.59 -32.34 -15.54
CA ILE A 271 13.54 -32.19 -16.55
C ILE A 271 13.98 -32.92 -17.82
N PRO A 272 13.16 -33.85 -18.35
CA PRO A 272 13.51 -34.55 -19.61
C PRO A 272 13.70 -33.57 -20.78
N SER A 273 14.54 -33.95 -21.73
CA SER A 273 14.84 -33.08 -22.87
C SER A 273 13.67 -33.01 -23.86
N GLY A 274 13.41 -31.82 -24.39
CA GLY A 274 12.42 -31.58 -25.43
C GLY A 274 10.98 -31.44 -24.93
N ILE A 275 10.74 -31.43 -23.60
CA ILE A 275 9.37 -31.37 -23.07
C ILE A 275 9.02 -30.00 -22.48
N SER A 276 7.73 -29.72 -22.50
CA SER A 276 7.04 -28.75 -21.64
C SER A 276 6.26 -29.49 -20.56
N LEU A 277 6.18 -28.94 -19.37
CA LEU A 277 5.32 -29.43 -18.29
C LEU A 277 4.81 -28.31 -17.40
N SER A 278 3.72 -28.58 -16.69
CA SER A 278 3.17 -27.69 -15.70
C SER A 278 3.00 -28.42 -14.37
N ILE A 279 3.24 -27.69 -13.27
CA ILE A 279 2.93 -28.16 -11.92
C ILE A 279 1.94 -27.16 -11.32
N HIS A 280 0.76 -27.62 -11.01
CA HIS A 280 -0.35 -26.81 -10.51
C HIS A 280 -0.74 -27.29 -9.11
N GLY A 281 -0.69 -26.40 -8.13
CA GLY A 281 -1.16 -26.67 -6.78
C GLY A 281 -2.66 -26.44 -6.66
N GLU A 282 -3.36 -27.32 -5.96
CA GLU A 282 -4.76 -27.06 -5.59
C GLU A 282 -4.87 -25.73 -4.83
N ASP A 283 -5.91 -24.96 -5.15
CA ASP A 283 -6.26 -23.76 -4.42
C ASP A 283 -6.79 -24.12 -3.02
N GLY A 284 -6.43 -23.32 -2.03
CA GLY A 284 -6.85 -23.52 -0.66
C GLY A 284 -6.01 -22.67 0.31
N PRO A 285 -6.29 -22.78 1.61
CA PRO A 285 -5.60 -21.99 2.62
C PRO A 285 -4.10 -22.33 2.73
N ASN A 286 -3.69 -23.53 2.32
CA ASN A 286 -2.31 -24.00 2.39
C ASN A 286 -1.85 -24.49 1.02
N LYS A 287 -1.04 -23.73 0.33
CA LYS A 287 -0.44 -24.18 -0.93
C LYS A 287 0.36 -25.47 -0.73
N PRO A 288 0.40 -26.38 -1.74
CA PRO A 288 1.35 -27.48 -1.68
C PRO A 288 2.78 -26.96 -1.64
N ILE A 289 3.59 -27.61 -0.82
CA ILE A 289 5.00 -27.25 -0.63
C ILE A 289 5.87 -28.11 -1.53
N VAL A 290 6.75 -27.47 -2.32
CA VAL A 290 7.78 -28.14 -3.12
C VAL A 290 9.14 -27.78 -2.53
N SER A 291 9.88 -28.81 -2.11
CA SER A 291 11.22 -28.72 -1.51
C SER A 291 12.21 -29.62 -2.23
N PHE A 292 12.61 -29.24 -3.44
CA PHE A 292 13.60 -29.98 -4.21
C PHE A 292 15.02 -29.46 -3.97
N ASN A 293 16.01 -30.35 -3.97
CA ASN A 293 17.41 -29.96 -3.95
C ASN A 293 17.90 -29.50 -5.33
N GLY A 294 17.07 -28.68 -5.97
CA GLY A 294 17.28 -28.10 -7.28
C GLY A 294 16.55 -28.82 -8.41
N ILE A 295 16.33 -28.06 -9.46
CA ILE A 295 15.78 -28.53 -10.75
C ILE A 295 16.88 -28.33 -11.80
N THR A 296 17.19 -29.40 -12.54
CA THR A 296 18.17 -29.39 -13.62
C THR A 296 17.45 -29.38 -14.96
N LEU A 297 17.75 -28.39 -15.79
CA LEU A 297 17.23 -28.27 -17.16
C LEU A 297 18.10 -29.10 -18.10
N SER A 298 17.47 -29.94 -18.92
CA SER A 298 18.17 -30.68 -19.98
C SER A 298 18.59 -29.78 -21.15
N ALA A 299 19.30 -30.31 -22.14
CA ALA A 299 19.85 -29.54 -23.26
C ALA A 299 18.79 -28.68 -23.99
N VAL A 300 17.61 -29.20 -24.14
CA VAL A 300 16.43 -28.48 -24.65
C VAL A 300 15.30 -28.64 -23.65
N THR A 301 14.73 -27.54 -23.21
CA THR A 301 13.58 -27.53 -22.32
C THR A 301 12.51 -26.60 -22.91
N GLY A 302 11.27 -27.06 -22.96
CA GLY A 302 10.13 -26.26 -23.40
C GLY A 302 9.70 -25.25 -22.32
N THR A 303 8.39 -25.12 -22.15
CA THR A 303 7.79 -24.29 -21.10
C THR A 303 7.67 -25.07 -19.80
N LEU A 304 8.21 -24.52 -18.73
CA LEU A 304 7.98 -24.96 -17.36
C LEU A 304 7.10 -23.96 -16.66
N LYS A 305 5.86 -24.35 -16.34
CA LYS A 305 4.93 -23.52 -15.60
C LYS A 305 4.70 -24.06 -14.18
N PHE A 306 4.84 -23.21 -13.20
CA PHE A 306 4.58 -23.47 -11.79
C PHE A 306 3.48 -22.53 -11.34
N GLU A 307 2.38 -23.08 -10.85
CA GLU A 307 1.22 -22.30 -10.46
C GLU A 307 0.72 -22.71 -9.09
N ASN A 308 0.45 -21.71 -8.24
CA ASN A 308 -0.10 -21.90 -6.90
C ASN A 308 0.72 -22.85 -5.99
N ILE A 309 2.03 -22.73 -5.99
CA ILE A 309 2.99 -23.57 -5.24
C ILE A 309 3.76 -22.75 -4.23
N ASP A 310 4.07 -23.34 -3.08
CA ASP A 310 5.03 -22.82 -2.11
C ASP A 310 6.39 -23.51 -2.28
N PHE A 311 7.33 -22.86 -2.98
CA PHE A 311 8.71 -23.30 -3.08
C PHE A 311 9.47 -22.89 -1.83
N THR A 312 9.97 -23.86 -1.08
CA THR A 312 10.79 -23.59 0.10
C THR A 312 12.19 -24.19 -0.02
N GLY A 313 13.16 -23.45 0.47
CA GLY A 313 14.51 -23.97 0.64
C GLY A 313 14.63 -24.96 1.80
N TYR A 314 13.75 -24.97 2.78
CA TYR A 314 13.80 -25.94 3.87
C TYR A 314 13.52 -27.35 3.38
N ALA A 315 14.47 -28.30 3.62
CA ALA A 315 14.25 -29.70 3.30
C ALA A 315 12.99 -30.22 3.99
N ASN A 316 12.17 -31.01 3.28
CA ASN A 316 10.86 -31.47 3.75
C ASN A 316 9.86 -30.37 4.18
N GLY A 317 10.12 -29.11 3.80
CA GLY A 317 9.31 -27.98 4.29
C GLY A 317 9.50 -27.65 5.77
N ASP A 318 10.42 -28.30 6.46
CA ASP A 318 10.65 -28.19 7.90
C ASP A 318 11.70 -27.10 8.21
N PRO A 319 11.38 -26.03 8.91
CA PRO A 319 12.32 -24.96 9.26
C PRO A 319 13.50 -25.42 10.16
N ASN A 320 13.43 -26.59 10.74
CA ASN A 320 14.52 -27.20 11.50
C ASN A 320 15.54 -27.97 10.63
N GLN A 321 15.25 -28.12 9.36
CA GLN A 321 16.12 -28.80 8.40
C GLN A 321 17.03 -27.80 7.65
N ALA A 322 18.09 -28.34 7.03
CA ALA A 322 18.99 -27.53 6.24
C ALA A 322 18.29 -26.88 5.03
N LYS A 323 18.67 -25.63 4.75
CA LYS A 323 18.14 -24.90 3.60
C LYS A 323 18.83 -25.35 2.29
N ARG A 324 18.05 -25.48 1.23
CA ARG A 324 18.48 -25.66 -0.14
C ARG A 324 19.10 -24.37 -0.69
N ASN A 325 20.02 -24.52 -1.65
CA ASN A 325 20.72 -23.36 -2.22
C ASN A 325 19.94 -22.69 -3.36
N TYR A 326 19.31 -23.46 -4.23
CA TYR A 326 18.74 -22.99 -5.50
C TYR A 326 17.44 -23.72 -5.83
N ILE A 327 16.55 -23.08 -6.64
CA ILE A 327 15.57 -23.81 -7.45
C ILE A 327 16.25 -24.27 -8.75
N PHE A 328 16.86 -23.33 -9.49
CA PHE A 328 17.62 -23.61 -10.70
C PHE A 328 19.08 -23.18 -10.52
N ASN A 329 19.99 -24.11 -10.67
CA ASN A 329 21.44 -23.84 -10.70
C ASN A 329 22.02 -24.39 -11.98
N GLN A 330 21.79 -23.67 -13.08
CA GLN A 330 22.08 -24.18 -14.40
C GLN A 330 23.55 -23.96 -14.77
N GLY A 331 24.28 -25.06 -15.02
CA GLY A 331 25.69 -25.04 -15.40
C GLY A 331 25.99 -25.82 -16.67
N ALA A 332 25.06 -26.61 -17.20
CA ALA A 332 25.22 -27.33 -18.47
C ALA A 332 24.59 -26.53 -19.62
N THR A 333 25.07 -26.73 -20.84
CA THR A 333 24.51 -26.13 -22.06
C THR A 333 23.01 -26.44 -22.13
N ASN A 334 22.22 -25.38 -22.33
CA ASN A 334 20.78 -25.49 -22.31
C ASN A 334 20.13 -24.40 -23.15
N THR A 335 18.98 -24.74 -23.76
CA THR A 335 18.01 -23.77 -24.31
C THR A 335 16.65 -24.07 -23.73
N THR A 336 16.10 -23.11 -22.99
CA THR A 336 14.77 -23.19 -22.34
C THR A 336 13.86 -22.14 -22.95
N ALA A 337 12.65 -22.54 -23.36
CA ALA A 337 11.66 -21.63 -23.93
C ALA A 337 11.08 -20.70 -22.86
N GLU A 338 10.62 -21.24 -21.73
CA GLU A 338 10.01 -20.44 -20.68
C GLU A 338 10.13 -21.10 -19.30
N ILE A 339 10.39 -20.28 -18.28
CA ILE A 339 10.20 -20.61 -16.87
C ILE A 339 9.21 -19.59 -16.30
N ASN A 340 8.08 -20.07 -15.77
CA ASN A 340 6.99 -19.23 -15.34
C ASN A 340 6.51 -19.62 -13.94
N PHE A 341 6.57 -18.67 -13.02
CA PHE A 341 5.99 -18.75 -11.68
C PHE A 341 4.75 -17.86 -11.61
N GLU A 342 3.60 -18.47 -11.41
CA GLU A 342 2.31 -17.81 -11.27
C GLU A 342 1.71 -18.08 -9.90
N ASN A 343 1.31 -17.05 -9.18
CA ASN A 343 0.73 -17.18 -7.85
C ASN A 343 1.53 -18.06 -6.88
N CYS A 344 2.87 -18.04 -6.94
CA CYS A 344 3.74 -18.86 -6.11
C CYS A 344 4.26 -18.10 -4.88
N SER A 345 4.57 -18.86 -3.82
CA SER A 345 5.51 -18.41 -2.78
C SER A 345 6.89 -18.99 -3.09
N ILE A 346 7.95 -18.17 -2.98
CA ILE A 346 9.34 -18.60 -3.19
C ILE A 346 10.15 -18.11 -1.99
N ARG A 347 10.65 -19.04 -1.15
CA ARG A 347 11.17 -18.62 0.16
C ARG A 347 12.29 -19.48 0.70
N ASN A 348 13.09 -18.89 1.58
CA ASN A 348 14.08 -19.57 2.43
C ASN A 348 15.23 -20.25 1.66
N PHE A 349 15.62 -19.74 0.51
CA PHE A 349 16.80 -20.26 -0.21
C PHE A 349 18.07 -19.55 0.24
N VAL A 350 19.15 -20.36 0.48
CA VAL A 350 20.46 -19.82 0.93
C VAL A 350 21.06 -18.89 -0.11
N ASN A 351 20.94 -19.23 -1.40
CA ASN A 351 21.56 -18.48 -2.48
C ASN A 351 20.51 -17.80 -3.40
N SER A 352 20.09 -18.48 -4.46
CA SER A 352 19.32 -17.88 -5.54
C SER A 352 18.26 -18.84 -6.07
N PRO A 353 17.02 -18.41 -6.27
CA PRO A 353 16.05 -19.24 -7.02
C PRO A 353 16.47 -19.51 -8.45
N MET A 354 17.12 -18.55 -9.15
CA MET A 354 17.56 -18.73 -10.53
C MET A 354 19.03 -18.32 -10.70
N ARG A 355 19.91 -19.30 -10.91
CA ARG A 355 21.32 -19.07 -11.19
C ARG A 355 21.74 -19.69 -12.52
N VAL A 356 22.34 -18.88 -13.37
CA VAL A 356 23.07 -19.31 -14.59
C VAL A 356 24.54 -19.14 -14.32
N GLN A 357 25.31 -20.25 -14.40
CA GLN A 357 26.72 -20.29 -14.12
C GLN A 357 27.49 -21.14 -15.14
N SER A 358 28.81 -21.13 -15.08
CA SER A 358 29.75 -21.90 -15.86
C SER A 358 30.11 -21.33 -17.24
N ALA A 359 31.06 -22.01 -17.90
CA ALA A 359 31.53 -21.63 -19.24
C ALA A 359 30.62 -22.10 -20.39
N ASN A 360 29.56 -22.86 -20.08
CA ASN A 360 28.62 -23.39 -21.07
C ASN A 360 27.61 -22.35 -21.47
N VAL A 361 27.11 -22.43 -22.70
CA VAL A 361 26.06 -21.51 -23.21
C VAL A 361 24.71 -21.97 -22.73
N ILE A 362 24.03 -21.06 -22.02
CA ILE A 362 22.71 -21.26 -21.46
C ILE A 362 21.81 -20.14 -21.95
N THR A 363 20.72 -20.49 -22.61
CA THR A 363 19.70 -19.51 -23.09
C THR A 363 18.35 -19.82 -22.50
N ILE A 364 17.79 -18.90 -21.75
CA ILE A 364 16.40 -18.93 -21.30
C ILE A 364 15.69 -17.81 -22.05
N ASP A 365 14.65 -18.15 -22.85
CA ASP A 365 13.98 -17.14 -23.63
C ASP A 365 13.07 -16.27 -22.77
N LYS A 366 12.29 -16.88 -21.86
CA LYS A 366 11.43 -16.12 -20.95
C LYS A 366 11.57 -16.61 -19.51
N PHE A 367 11.69 -15.66 -18.59
CA PHE A 367 11.62 -15.88 -17.15
C PHE A 367 10.54 -14.97 -16.58
N ILE A 368 9.46 -15.55 -16.07
CA ILE A 368 8.25 -14.87 -15.64
C ILE A 368 7.99 -15.13 -14.16
N VAL A 369 7.69 -14.07 -13.41
CA VAL A 369 7.25 -14.11 -12.02
C VAL A 369 6.02 -13.20 -11.93
N ASN A 370 4.85 -13.77 -11.72
CA ASN A 370 3.63 -13.01 -11.64
C ASN A 370 2.81 -13.40 -10.39
N ASN A 371 2.24 -12.41 -9.73
CA ASN A 371 1.41 -12.60 -8.53
C ASN A 371 2.11 -13.44 -7.43
N CYS A 372 3.42 -13.31 -7.27
CA CYS A 372 4.24 -14.10 -6.36
C CYS A 372 4.61 -13.37 -5.07
N LEU A 373 4.87 -14.15 -4.02
CA LEU A 373 5.42 -13.69 -2.75
C LEU A 373 6.82 -14.28 -2.57
N VAL A 374 7.86 -13.44 -2.62
CA VAL A 374 9.26 -13.87 -2.62
C VAL A 374 9.96 -13.31 -1.39
N TYR A 375 10.53 -14.18 -0.54
CA TYR A 375 11.16 -13.71 0.68
C TYR A 375 12.20 -14.67 1.26
N ASP A 376 13.03 -14.13 2.13
CA ASP A 376 14.13 -14.86 2.78
C ASP A 376 15.06 -15.54 1.74
N ILE A 377 15.53 -14.76 0.77
CA ILE A 377 16.45 -15.21 -0.28
C ILE A 377 17.84 -14.63 -0.03
N GLY A 378 18.86 -15.47 -0.13
CA GLY A 378 20.26 -15.04 -0.02
C GLY A 378 20.72 -14.86 1.42
N ASP A 379 20.28 -15.73 2.31
CA ASP A 379 20.70 -15.84 3.72
C ASP A 379 20.50 -14.59 4.58
N ASN A 380 19.57 -13.71 4.21
CA ASN A 380 19.09 -12.57 5.01
C ASN A 380 20.12 -11.68 5.71
N ASN A 381 21.40 -11.92 5.50
CA ASN A 381 22.45 -11.05 6.00
C ASN A 381 22.72 -9.97 4.95
N SER A 382 23.15 -8.81 5.39
CA SER A 382 23.47 -7.66 4.54
C SER A 382 24.45 -7.93 3.39
N ASN A 383 24.92 -9.14 3.22
CA ASN A 383 25.93 -9.59 2.27
C ASN A 383 25.61 -10.92 1.58
N GLY A 384 24.36 -11.18 1.25
CA GLY A 384 24.00 -12.33 0.42
C GLY A 384 24.96 -12.50 -0.78
N THR A 385 25.11 -13.73 -1.26
CA THR A 385 26.11 -14.06 -2.30
C THR A 385 25.53 -13.88 -3.70
N TYR A 386 24.24 -14.16 -3.88
CA TYR A 386 23.60 -14.19 -5.19
C TYR A 386 22.27 -13.43 -5.18
N ALA A 387 21.93 -12.80 -6.31
CA ALA A 387 20.66 -12.16 -6.56
C ALA A 387 19.52 -13.18 -6.72
N PHE A 388 18.26 -12.73 -6.65
CA PHE A 388 17.10 -13.56 -6.96
C PHE A 388 17.21 -14.18 -8.37
N ILE A 389 17.61 -13.38 -9.38
CA ILE A 389 18.07 -13.85 -10.69
C ILE A 389 19.55 -13.52 -10.80
N HIS A 390 20.40 -14.54 -10.91
CA HIS A 390 21.85 -14.37 -10.97
C HIS A 390 22.45 -15.07 -12.20
N ALA A 391 22.63 -14.31 -13.27
CA ALA A 391 23.13 -14.78 -14.56
C ALA A 391 24.51 -14.19 -14.84
N THR A 392 25.56 -14.90 -14.40
CA THR A 392 26.96 -14.53 -14.56
C THR A 392 27.79 -15.63 -15.24
N GLY A 393 27.13 -16.47 -16.05
CA GLY A 393 27.78 -17.57 -16.78
C GLY A 393 28.70 -17.12 -17.91
N ALA A 394 28.88 -17.97 -18.92
CA ALA A 394 29.67 -17.65 -20.11
C ALA A 394 29.16 -16.41 -20.85
N ALA A 395 30.04 -15.78 -21.62
CA ALA A 395 29.74 -14.56 -22.38
C ALA A 395 28.52 -14.65 -23.31
N ASN A 396 28.05 -15.85 -23.66
CA ASN A 396 26.88 -16.08 -24.50
C ASN A 396 25.66 -16.59 -23.72
N SER A 397 25.76 -16.76 -22.39
CA SER A 397 24.64 -17.18 -21.56
C SER A 397 23.71 -16.01 -21.26
N ARG A 398 22.40 -16.20 -21.44
CA ARG A 398 21.44 -15.10 -21.30
C ARG A 398 20.05 -15.55 -20.87
N ILE A 399 19.34 -14.61 -20.27
CA ILE A 399 17.88 -14.64 -20.15
C ILE A 399 17.35 -13.50 -21.05
N ASN A 400 16.65 -13.86 -22.13
CA ASN A 400 16.26 -12.88 -23.15
C ASN A 400 15.21 -11.92 -22.63
N ASN A 401 14.16 -12.44 -22.00
CA ASN A 401 13.00 -11.68 -21.56
C ASN A 401 12.71 -11.96 -20.09
N ILE A 402 12.77 -10.96 -19.24
CA ILE A 402 12.45 -11.05 -17.81
C ILE A 402 11.20 -10.24 -17.54
N SER A 403 10.18 -10.87 -16.96
CA SER A 403 8.93 -10.22 -16.55
C SER A 403 8.64 -10.51 -15.09
N ILE A 404 8.64 -9.49 -14.25
CA ILE A 404 8.31 -9.58 -12.82
C ILE A 404 7.16 -8.62 -12.55
N LYS A 405 5.97 -9.16 -12.24
CA LYS A 405 4.77 -8.36 -12.10
C LYS A 405 3.93 -8.74 -10.88
N ASN A 406 3.16 -7.78 -10.37
CA ASN A 406 2.15 -7.99 -9.34
C ASN A 406 2.67 -8.79 -8.13
N SER A 407 3.91 -8.56 -7.74
CA SER A 407 4.63 -9.43 -6.81
C SER A 407 5.29 -8.64 -5.68
N THR A 408 5.44 -9.30 -4.54
CA THR A 408 6.13 -8.73 -3.38
C THR A 408 7.43 -9.45 -3.13
N PHE A 409 8.50 -8.67 -2.93
CA PHE A 409 9.84 -9.15 -2.60
C PHE A 409 10.29 -8.52 -1.28
N TYR A 410 10.63 -9.35 -0.30
CA TYR A 410 11.17 -8.83 0.96
C TYR A 410 12.21 -9.76 1.57
N LYS A 411 13.13 -9.18 2.34
CA LYS A 411 14.29 -9.91 2.89
C LYS A 411 15.10 -10.61 1.79
N ILE A 412 15.52 -9.86 0.78
CA ILE A 412 16.40 -10.33 -0.30
C ILE A 412 17.81 -9.84 -0.03
N GLY A 413 18.72 -10.77 0.32
CA GLY A 413 20.03 -10.44 0.88
C GLY A 413 21.01 -9.77 -0.07
N TYR A 414 20.88 -9.93 -1.39
CA TYR A 414 21.85 -9.40 -2.36
C TYR A 414 21.23 -8.35 -3.29
N ALA A 415 20.47 -8.78 -4.28
CA ALA A 415 19.86 -7.95 -5.32
C ALA A 415 18.68 -8.67 -5.97
N LEU A 416 17.88 -7.96 -6.76
CA LEU A 416 16.82 -8.59 -7.55
C LEU A 416 17.41 -9.30 -8.79
N ILE A 417 18.19 -8.59 -9.61
CA ILE A 417 18.75 -9.13 -10.85
C ILE A 417 20.24 -8.77 -10.92
N VAL A 418 21.08 -9.77 -11.22
CA VAL A 418 22.45 -9.59 -11.70
C VAL A 418 22.58 -10.33 -13.02
N HIS A 419 22.79 -9.61 -14.11
CA HIS A 419 22.86 -10.13 -15.48
C HIS A 419 23.94 -9.38 -16.29
N GLY A 420 25.20 -9.51 -15.84
CA GLY A 420 26.28 -8.62 -16.26
C GLY A 420 27.11 -9.08 -17.46
N THR A 421 26.83 -10.23 -18.07
CA THR A 421 27.68 -10.81 -19.13
C THR A 421 27.11 -10.68 -20.54
N THR A 422 25.81 -10.58 -20.69
CA THR A 422 25.08 -10.49 -21.97
C THR A 422 23.90 -9.54 -21.89
N PRO A 423 23.43 -8.98 -23.01
CA PRO A 423 22.21 -8.18 -23.02
C PRO A 423 20.96 -9.05 -22.89
N SER A 424 19.86 -8.44 -22.42
CA SER A 424 18.49 -8.96 -22.52
C SER A 424 17.70 -8.21 -23.59
N GLN A 425 16.71 -8.88 -24.19
CA GLN A 425 15.77 -8.25 -25.13
C GLN A 425 14.78 -7.36 -24.41
N SER A 426 14.24 -7.85 -23.28
CA SER A 426 13.32 -7.06 -22.45
C SER A 426 13.46 -7.35 -20.96
N VAL A 427 13.24 -6.32 -20.15
CA VAL A 427 13.04 -6.42 -18.71
C VAL A 427 11.85 -5.56 -18.34
N ALA A 428 10.82 -6.17 -17.74
CA ALA A 428 9.64 -5.48 -17.25
C ALA A 428 9.42 -5.81 -15.76
N ILE A 429 9.40 -4.78 -14.93
CA ILE A 429 9.13 -4.90 -13.49
C ILE A 429 8.01 -3.94 -13.16
N GLU A 430 6.84 -4.46 -12.86
CA GLU A 430 5.61 -3.69 -12.79
C GLU A 430 4.70 -4.10 -11.64
N ASN A 431 4.10 -3.13 -10.97
CA ASN A 431 3.18 -3.35 -9.85
C ASN A 431 3.80 -4.21 -8.73
N CYS A 432 5.04 -3.96 -8.38
CA CYS A 432 5.74 -4.75 -7.36
C CYS A 432 6.01 -3.93 -6.09
N THR A 433 6.02 -4.63 -4.97
CA THR A 433 6.44 -4.08 -3.67
C THR A 433 7.77 -4.70 -3.27
N PHE A 434 8.75 -3.86 -2.97
CA PHE A 434 10.08 -4.26 -2.52
C PHE A 434 10.33 -3.71 -1.12
N ASN A 435 10.73 -4.55 -0.18
CA ASN A 435 11.06 -4.09 1.17
C ASN A 435 12.17 -4.94 1.78
N ASN A 436 13.06 -4.32 2.53
CA ASN A 436 14.18 -5.01 3.11
C ASN A 436 14.96 -5.81 2.04
N THR A 437 15.21 -5.14 0.91
CA THR A 437 15.91 -5.72 -0.26
C THR A 437 17.20 -4.96 -0.52
N THR A 438 18.10 -5.59 -1.27
CA THR A 438 19.39 -5.05 -1.71
C THR A 438 20.40 -4.89 -0.58
N GLY A 439 21.40 -5.75 -0.59
CA GLY A 439 22.48 -5.78 0.40
C GLY A 439 23.40 -4.57 0.29
N ASN A 440 24.29 -4.49 1.28
CA ASN A 440 25.27 -3.42 1.42
C ASN A 440 26.13 -3.23 0.15
N GLY A 441 26.09 -2.02 -0.41
CA GLY A 441 26.86 -1.64 -1.61
C GLY A 441 26.42 -2.36 -2.89
N ARG A 442 25.40 -3.20 -2.84
CA ARG A 442 24.88 -3.96 -3.97
C ARG A 442 23.98 -3.10 -4.85
N ILE A 443 23.82 -3.54 -6.09
CA ILE A 443 22.99 -2.86 -7.09
C ILE A 443 21.73 -3.70 -7.27
N PHE A 444 20.56 -3.09 -7.08
CA PHE A 444 19.26 -3.74 -7.12
C PHE A 444 19.00 -4.48 -8.45
N ILE A 445 19.28 -3.81 -9.58
CA ILE A 445 19.27 -4.40 -10.92
C ILE A 445 20.60 -4.07 -11.58
N ASP A 446 21.42 -5.08 -11.84
CA ASP A 446 22.78 -4.92 -12.31
C ASP A 446 23.05 -5.66 -13.63
N TYR A 447 23.05 -4.91 -14.71
CA TYR A 447 23.48 -5.36 -16.03
C TYR A 447 24.92 -4.95 -16.36
N ASN A 448 25.62 -4.27 -15.43
CA ASN A 448 26.97 -3.74 -15.64
C ASN A 448 27.04 -2.88 -16.91
N SER A 449 27.79 -3.33 -17.91
CA SER A 449 27.94 -2.67 -19.22
C SER A 449 27.03 -3.27 -20.30
N GLN A 450 26.09 -4.13 -19.97
CA GLN A 450 25.18 -4.74 -20.93
C GLN A 450 23.93 -3.88 -21.16
N THR A 451 23.35 -4.00 -22.34
CA THR A 451 22.13 -3.28 -22.73
C THR A 451 20.88 -4.11 -22.45
N ILE A 452 19.74 -3.41 -22.39
CA ILE A 452 18.39 -3.99 -22.36
C ILE A 452 17.62 -3.36 -23.51
N GLY A 453 17.06 -4.17 -24.42
CA GLY A 453 16.34 -3.68 -25.59
C GLY A 453 15.07 -2.90 -25.28
N SER A 454 14.25 -3.40 -24.34
CA SER A 454 13.09 -2.70 -23.77
C SER A 454 13.12 -2.83 -22.26
N PHE A 455 13.10 -1.69 -21.56
CA PHE A 455 13.22 -1.69 -20.11
C PHE A 455 12.12 -0.82 -19.46
N SER A 456 11.24 -1.47 -18.68
CA SER A 456 10.20 -0.79 -17.90
C SER A 456 10.29 -1.10 -16.41
N PHE A 457 10.09 -0.06 -15.59
CA PHE A 457 10.03 -0.14 -14.13
C PHE A 457 8.88 0.75 -13.64
N ASN A 458 7.66 0.20 -13.63
CA ASN A 458 6.43 0.98 -13.47
C ASN A 458 5.60 0.55 -12.27
N ASN A 459 4.92 1.51 -11.63
CA ASN A 459 3.97 1.28 -10.55
C ASN A 459 4.57 0.51 -9.36
N ASN A 460 5.84 0.71 -9.05
CA ASN A 460 6.51 -0.02 -7.98
C ASN A 460 6.59 0.81 -6.69
N ILE A 461 6.55 0.13 -5.55
CA ILE A 461 6.88 0.72 -4.24
C ILE A 461 8.18 0.10 -3.75
N PHE A 462 9.15 0.93 -3.43
CA PHE A 462 10.43 0.53 -2.84
C PHE A 462 10.49 1.01 -1.39
N GLY A 463 10.34 0.08 -0.46
CA GLY A 463 10.43 0.31 0.98
C GLY A 463 11.89 0.35 1.47
N LYS A 464 12.12 0.07 2.76
CA LYS A 464 13.45 0.12 3.33
C LYS A 464 14.44 -0.80 2.60
N THR A 465 15.70 -0.38 2.51
CA THR A 465 16.81 -1.23 2.07
C THR A 465 17.25 -2.17 3.20
N LEU A 466 17.95 -3.26 2.86
CA LEU A 466 18.36 -4.28 3.83
C LEU A 466 19.25 -3.72 4.95
N SER A 467 20.07 -2.72 4.64
CA SER A 467 20.89 -2.01 5.61
C SER A 467 20.78 -0.50 5.42
N PRO A 468 20.18 0.23 6.36
CA PRO A 468 20.08 1.69 6.28
C PRO A 468 21.44 2.39 6.49
N ALA A 469 22.40 1.72 7.09
CA ALA A 469 23.74 2.27 7.35
C ALA A 469 24.66 2.22 6.13
N VAL A 470 24.29 1.49 5.08
CA VAL A 470 25.13 1.26 3.92
C VAL A 470 24.29 1.23 2.65
N SER A 471 24.68 2.09 1.78
CA SER A 471 24.08 2.48 0.54
C SER A 471 23.83 1.32 -0.43
N ALA A 472 22.62 0.88 -0.56
CA ALA A 472 22.17 0.17 -1.74
C ALA A 472 22.24 1.09 -2.97
N LYS A 473 22.43 0.51 -4.15
CA LYS A 473 22.39 1.22 -5.43
C LYS A 473 21.17 0.75 -6.23
N GLY A 474 20.62 1.62 -7.07
CA GLY A 474 19.43 1.34 -7.84
C GLY A 474 19.66 0.47 -9.07
N ILE A 475 19.69 1.04 -10.26
CA ILE A 475 19.69 0.32 -11.54
C ILE A 475 20.95 0.69 -12.35
N ARG A 476 21.74 -0.31 -12.77
CA ARG A 476 22.91 -0.13 -13.63
C ARG A 476 22.77 -0.96 -14.92
N TYR A 477 22.85 -0.31 -16.07
CA TYR A 477 22.89 -0.93 -17.39
C TYR A 477 23.49 0.05 -18.41
N ALA A 478 23.90 -0.43 -19.57
CA ALA A 478 24.44 0.42 -20.64
C ALA A 478 23.33 0.86 -21.60
N GLY A 479 22.51 1.82 -21.19
CA GLY A 479 21.42 2.33 -22.01
C GLY A 479 20.74 3.54 -21.36
N THR A 480 19.83 4.17 -22.13
CA THR A 480 19.05 5.34 -21.70
C THR A 480 17.54 5.14 -21.89
N ASN A 481 17.12 3.93 -22.28
CA ASN A 481 15.74 3.59 -22.64
C ASN A 481 14.90 3.04 -21.48
N LEU A 482 15.36 3.21 -20.23
CA LEU A 482 14.57 2.86 -19.05
C LEU A 482 13.35 3.79 -18.93
N VAL A 483 12.17 3.19 -18.93
CA VAL A 483 10.91 3.86 -18.67
C VAL A 483 10.52 3.63 -17.21
N VAL A 484 10.39 4.71 -16.44
CA VAL A 484 9.98 4.66 -15.04
C VAL A 484 8.77 5.56 -14.84
N ASN A 485 7.65 4.97 -14.44
CA ASN A 485 6.43 5.72 -14.18
C ASN A 485 5.79 5.28 -12.85
N ASN A 486 5.22 6.23 -12.12
CA ASN A 486 4.42 6.00 -10.93
C ASN A 486 5.10 5.08 -9.90
N CYS A 487 6.40 5.29 -9.67
CA CYS A 487 7.17 4.58 -8.66
C CYS A 487 7.32 5.43 -7.40
N PHE A 488 7.39 4.77 -6.24
CA PHE A 488 7.51 5.43 -4.93
C PHE A 488 8.64 4.82 -4.12
N THR A 489 9.25 5.65 -3.27
CA THR A 489 10.24 5.21 -2.27
C THR A 489 9.85 5.71 -0.90
N THR A 490 9.98 4.89 0.13
CA THR A 490 9.83 5.33 1.53
C THR A 490 11.08 6.05 2.01
N SER A 491 11.00 6.80 3.11
CA SER A 491 12.13 7.60 3.62
C SER A 491 13.30 6.75 4.14
N ASP A 492 13.06 5.47 4.43
CA ASP A 492 14.08 4.50 4.84
C ASP A 492 14.66 3.66 3.68
N ALA A 493 14.32 4.00 2.44
CA ALA A 493 14.96 3.47 1.24
C ALA A 493 16.32 4.15 0.99
N ALA A 494 17.40 3.58 1.50
CA ALA A 494 18.75 4.15 1.38
C ALA A 494 19.41 3.81 0.03
N ILE A 495 18.96 4.44 -1.05
CA ILE A 495 19.54 4.30 -2.40
C ILE A 495 20.48 5.47 -2.65
N THR A 496 21.80 5.22 -2.78
CA THR A 496 22.83 6.27 -2.85
C THR A 496 23.53 6.39 -4.21
N GLY A 497 23.24 5.54 -5.16
CA GLY A 497 23.83 5.59 -6.51
C GLY A 497 22.99 4.81 -7.50
N ASN A 498 23.16 5.09 -8.80
CA ASN A 498 22.36 4.50 -9.86
C ASN A 498 20.85 4.62 -9.60
N ALA A 499 20.42 5.75 -9.02
CA ALA A 499 19.05 5.97 -8.62
C ALA A 499 18.11 5.97 -9.83
N PHE A 500 16.91 5.44 -9.64
CA PHE A 500 15.80 5.55 -10.58
C PHE A 500 14.83 6.65 -10.11
N THR A 501 14.06 7.20 -11.02
CA THR A 501 13.06 8.23 -10.71
C THR A 501 11.92 7.63 -9.88
N ALA A 502 11.65 8.23 -8.72
CA ALA A 502 10.54 7.82 -7.87
C ALA A 502 10.00 9.01 -7.06
N THR A 503 8.73 8.99 -6.74
CA THR A 503 8.13 9.95 -5.80
C THR A 503 8.45 9.53 -4.37
N GLY A 504 9.05 10.41 -3.59
CA GLY A 504 9.35 10.15 -2.19
C GLY A 504 8.09 10.17 -1.32
N TYR A 505 7.86 9.10 -0.57
CA TYR A 505 6.94 9.09 0.56
C TYR A 505 7.71 9.52 1.81
N SER A 506 7.21 10.52 2.53
CA SER A 506 7.93 11.12 3.66
C SER A 506 8.05 10.23 4.90
N GLY A 507 7.19 9.21 5.02
CA GLY A 507 7.17 8.26 6.13
C GLY A 507 8.09 7.06 5.91
N LEU A 508 8.31 6.31 6.98
CA LEU A 508 9.01 5.02 6.96
C LEU A 508 8.15 3.93 6.31
N SER A 509 8.76 2.83 5.89
CA SER A 509 8.03 1.64 5.41
C SER A 509 7.02 1.10 6.43
N THR A 510 7.33 1.17 7.73
CA THR A 510 6.43 0.78 8.83
C THR A 510 5.27 1.77 9.06
N GLN A 511 5.31 2.96 8.48
CA GLN A 511 4.21 3.91 8.50
C GLN A 511 3.31 3.76 7.27
N LEU A 512 3.87 3.25 6.17
CA LEU A 512 3.12 2.98 4.95
C LEU A 512 2.39 1.64 5.01
N PHE A 513 3.05 0.60 5.53
CA PHE A 513 2.57 -0.78 5.55
C PHE A 513 2.22 -1.25 6.96
N ALA A 514 1.28 -2.19 7.07
CA ALA A 514 0.76 -2.68 8.35
C ALA A 514 1.82 -3.41 9.19
N ASP A 515 2.59 -4.33 8.60
CA ASP A 515 3.67 -5.08 9.27
C ASP A 515 4.67 -5.63 8.22
N PRO A 516 5.48 -4.75 7.61
CA PRO A 516 6.35 -5.13 6.49
C PRO A 516 7.49 -6.07 6.91
N ASP A 517 7.86 -6.11 8.18
CA ASP A 517 8.90 -7.01 8.68
C ASP A 517 8.43 -8.47 8.77
N ASN A 518 7.12 -8.70 8.88
CA ASN A 518 6.48 -10.01 8.90
C ASN A 518 5.67 -10.31 7.63
N GLY A 519 5.87 -9.53 6.57
CA GLY A 519 5.29 -9.81 5.25
C GLY A 519 3.87 -9.30 5.02
N ASN A 520 3.35 -8.44 5.90
CA ASN A 520 2.06 -7.77 5.71
C ASN A 520 2.27 -6.36 5.15
N PHE A 521 2.12 -6.24 3.84
CA PHE A 521 2.32 -4.98 3.12
C PHE A 521 1.02 -4.23 2.83
N LYS A 522 -0.08 -4.56 3.52
CA LYS A 522 -1.32 -3.80 3.38
C LYS A 522 -1.04 -2.32 3.64
N ILE A 523 -1.41 -1.47 2.66
CA ILE A 523 -1.20 -0.03 2.74
C ILE A 523 -2.17 0.55 3.77
N ILE A 524 -1.64 1.10 4.86
CA ILE A 524 -2.42 1.67 5.98
C ILE A 524 -2.54 3.18 5.93
N ASP A 525 -1.65 3.88 5.22
CA ASP A 525 -1.74 5.33 5.05
C ASP A 525 -2.72 5.68 3.92
N ASN A 526 -3.88 6.19 4.29
CA ASN A 526 -4.92 6.61 3.34
C ASN A 526 -4.55 7.89 2.56
N ALA A 527 -3.54 8.63 3.00
CA ALA A 527 -3.06 9.83 2.29
C ALA A 527 -1.99 9.50 1.23
N PHE A 528 -1.52 8.27 1.19
CA PHE A 528 -0.53 7.85 0.21
C PHE A 528 -1.10 7.89 -1.21
N THR A 529 -0.52 8.73 -2.07
CA THR A 529 -1.03 8.99 -3.43
C THR A 529 -0.93 7.79 -4.38
N GLY A 530 -0.03 6.84 -4.09
CA GLY A 530 0.14 5.62 -4.86
C GLY A 530 -0.74 4.45 -4.42
N LYS A 531 -1.60 4.62 -3.41
CA LYS A 531 -2.34 3.55 -2.75
C LYS A 531 -3.10 2.63 -3.74
N GLU A 532 -3.80 3.20 -4.70
CA GLU A 532 -4.63 2.45 -5.64
C GLU A 532 -3.89 2.03 -6.92
N THR A 533 -2.67 2.53 -7.15
CA THR A 533 -2.01 2.44 -8.45
C THR A 533 -0.61 1.86 -8.41
N ALA A 534 0.04 1.81 -7.27
CA ALA A 534 1.42 1.35 -7.13
C ALA A 534 1.54 0.17 -6.15
N GLY A 535 2.64 -0.57 -6.27
CA GLY A 535 2.91 -1.76 -5.48
C GLY A 535 2.12 -2.99 -5.94
N ASP A 536 2.32 -4.08 -5.25
CA ASP A 536 1.60 -5.34 -5.49
C ASP A 536 0.09 -5.14 -5.23
N PRO A 537 -0.78 -5.43 -6.20
CA PRO A 537 -2.23 -5.25 -6.07
C PRO A 537 -2.85 -5.96 -4.86
N ARG A 538 -2.23 -7.02 -4.39
CA ARG A 538 -2.64 -7.79 -3.21
C ARG A 538 -2.79 -6.93 -1.95
N TRP A 539 -2.09 -5.81 -1.86
CA TRP A 539 -1.96 -4.99 -0.66
C TRP A 539 -2.64 -3.61 -0.72
N ARG A 540 -3.26 -3.28 -1.82
CA ARG A 540 -3.93 -1.99 -2.06
C ARG A 540 -5.22 -1.81 -1.27
#